data_14e109decb453b5cab118d182683011a
#
_entry.id   14e109decb453b5cab118d182683011a
#
_cell.length_a   1.000
_cell.length_b   1.000
_cell.length_c   1.000
_cell.angle_alpha   90.00
_cell.angle_beta   90.00
_cell.angle_gamma   90.00
#
_symmetry.space_group_name_H-M   'P 1'
#
loop_
_entity.id
_entity.type
_entity.pdbx_description
1 polymer ?
#
loop_
_entity_poly.entity_id
_entity_poly.type
_entity_poly.pdbx_seq_one_letter_code
_entity_poly.pdbx_strand_id
1 'polypeptide(L)'
;MCTQLNWTNIATVAAQKGYENNIGTAGLVKGVLGNKLIFGGGANFPGGLPVDGGVKVNHKDVYLYEETSEGVTLLDQIQFDYPLAYGPSAVHNDTLYYIANKTETSSEILAFTVVYNKLKVEVVDTLPLTVENVIAKVYNNKLYFGIGSINGSNNNELYAYDLATKKFEVISEFPGKLRNQAVSYVYNNELYVYGGGAGETYNDGFKLNLETKEWTQLADVLINNEEVSLLGADWAPLNDHELLAIGGFNKDVWKDAVFNLTTLQGEDHAKYRDAYFRRPVSDYKWNKKELVYNLKENRWYQLGEIPFEAPCGHALLATDNNIYSIMGEIKPAERKPYIHRTKK
;
A
#
# COMPACT_ATOMS: atom_id res chain seq x y z
N MET A 1 28.37 -7.91 3.67
CA MET A 1 27.38 -7.86 4.78
C MET A 1 26.45 -6.72 4.45
N CYS A 2 25.16 -6.98 4.22
CA CYS A 2 24.18 -5.89 4.08
C CYS A 2 24.06 -5.23 5.46
N THR A 3 24.27 -3.93 5.50
CA THR A 3 24.16 -3.12 6.72
C THR A 3 22.71 -2.70 6.94
N GLN A 4 22.27 -2.70 8.20
CA GLN A 4 20.97 -2.14 8.61
C GLN A 4 20.78 -0.74 8.03
N LEU A 5 19.56 -0.42 7.59
CA LEU A 5 19.23 0.88 7.03
C LEU A 5 19.15 1.96 8.13
N ASN A 6 19.61 3.16 7.80
CA ASN A 6 19.63 4.29 8.73
C ASN A 6 18.46 5.24 8.45
N TRP A 7 17.33 4.97 9.08
CA TRP A 7 16.13 5.78 8.94
C TRP A 7 16.18 7.06 9.78
N THR A 8 15.72 8.15 9.19
CA THR A 8 15.52 9.43 9.87
C THR A 8 14.14 9.99 9.56
N ASN A 9 13.48 10.58 10.54
CA ASN A 9 12.29 11.41 10.32
C ASN A 9 12.77 12.76 9.77
N ILE A 10 12.41 13.07 8.53
CA ILE A 10 12.92 14.27 7.84
C ILE A 10 11.86 15.36 7.70
N ALA A 11 10.57 15.03 7.81
CA ALA A 11 9.49 15.99 7.67
C ALA A 11 8.16 15.45 8.22
N THR A 12 7.25 16.37 8.45
CA THR A 12 5.81 16.13 8.59
C THR A 12 5.14 16.57 7.29
N VAL A 13 4.21 15.76 6.77
CA VAL A 13 3.45 16.09 5.56
C VAL A 13 2.61 17.35 5.80
N ALA A 14 2.50 18.21 4.80
CA ALA A 14 1.65 19.41 4.85
C ALA A 14 0.20 19.05 5.18
N ALA A 15 -0.50 19.95 5.87
CA ALA A 15 -1.89 19.72 6.28
C ALA A 15 -2.81 19.53 5.07
N GLN A 16 -3.81 18.65 5.21
CA GLN A 16 -4.93 18.58 4.29
C GLN A 16 -5.70 19.92 4.32
N LYS A 17 -6.31 20.26 3.21
CA LYS A 17 -7.11 21.49 3.15
C LYS A 17 -8.25 21.44 4.16
N GLY A 18 -8.35 22.49 4.98
CA GLY A 18 -9.33 22.59 6.05
C GLY A 18 -8.87 22.01 7.40
N TYR A 19 -7.65 21.53 7.49
CA TYR A 19 -7.03 21.07 8.74
C TYR A 19 -5.86 21.98 9.12
N GLU A 20 -5.65 22.17 10.40
CA GLU A 20 -4.49 22.92 10.92
C GLU A 20 -3.19 22.12 10.75
N ASN A 21 -3.26 20.82 11.00
CA ASN A 21 -2.14 19.90 10.91
C ASN A 21 -2.55 18.63 10.15
N ASN A 22 -1.60 17.99 9.48
CA ASN A 22 -1.80 16.67 8.93
C ASN A 22 -1.76 15.62 10.04
N ILE A 23 -2.78 14.79 10.16
CA ILE A 23 -2.84 13.72 11.17
C ILE A 23 -2.47 12.34 10.61
N GLY A 24 -2.02 12.30 9.35
CA GLY A 24 -1.70 11.08 8.62
C GLY A 24 -2.92 10.40 8.01
N THR A 25 -2.67 9.61 6.99
CA THR A 25 -3.67 8.76 6.34
C THR A 25 -3.07 7.40 6.02
N ALA A 26 -3.93 6.42 5.73
CA ALA A 26 -3.56 5.08 5.23
C ALA A 26 -4.39 4.75 3.99
N GLY A 27 -3.88 3.88 3.11
CA GLY A 27 -4.53 3.56 1.83
C GLY A 27 -4.32 4.63 0.77
N LEU A 28 -3.08 5.05 0.57
CA LEU A 28 -2.65 6.20 -0.21
C LEU A 28 -2.63 5.95 -1.73
N VAL A 29 -2.93 7.01 -2.51
CA VAL A 29 -2.31 7.21 -3.83
C VAL A 29 -0.81 7.32 -3.63
N LYS A 30 0.02 6.67 -4.43
CA LYS A 30 1.48 6.66 -4.23
C LYS A 30 2.27 6.33 -5.49
N GLY A 31 3.36 7.07 -5.73
CA GLY A 31 4.29 6.80 -6.84
C GLY A 31 5.46 7.75 -6.86
N VAL A 32 6.47 7.39 -7.65
CA VAL A 32 7.69 8.18 -7.87
C VAL A 32 7.85 8.45 -9.36
N LEU A 33 8.05 9.71 -9.74
CA LEU A 33 8.37 10.14 -11.09
C LEU A 33 9.72 10.85 -11.07
N GLY A 34 10.80 10.15 -11.42
CA GLY A 34 12.17 10.63 -11.26
C GLY A 34 12.51 10.88 -9.79
N ASN A 35 12.81 12.12 -9.41
CA ASN A 35 13.06 12.54 -8.02
C ASN A 35 11.80 13.10 -7.32
N LYS A 36 10.62 12.92 -7.91
CA LYS A 36 9.37 13.47 -7.39
C LYS A 36 8.51 12.39 -6.75
N LEU A 37 8.12 12.63 -5.51
CA LEU A 37 7.26 11.77 -4.71
C LEU A 37 5.82 12.29 -4.84
N ILE A 38 4.93 11.47 -5.36
CA ILE A 38 3.49 11.75 -5.42
C ILE A 38 2.81 10.83 -4.43
N PHE A 39 2.07 11.39 -3.48
CA PHE A 39 1.29 10.62 -2.52
C PHE A 39 0.13 11.46 -1.98
N GLY A 40 -0.88 10.79 -1.41
CA GLY A 40 -2.00 11.51 -0.80
C GLY A 40 -3.27 10.68 -0.76
N GLY A 41 -4.41 11.35 -0.59
CA GLY A 41 -5.66 10.66 -0.33
C GLY A 41 -5.59 9.82 0.94
N GLY A 42 -6.11 8.59 0.86
CA GLY A 42 -6.19 7.69 2.00
C GLY A 42 -7.27 8.09 2.99
N ALA A 43 -7.29 7.45 4.15
CA ALA A 43 -8.29 7.66 5.18
C ALA A 43 -7.68 7.83 6.57
N ASN A 44 -8.40 8.55 7.45
CA ASN A 44 -8.09 8.65 8.87
C ASN A 44 -9.37 8.76 9.72
N PHE A 45 -9.21 9.05 11.01
CA PHE A 45 -10.29 9.26 11.98
C PHE A 45 -10.07 10.60 12.71
N PRO A 46 -10.42 11.75 12.11
CA PRO A 46 -10.13 13.06 12.67
C PRO A 46 -10.92 13.34 13.95
N GLY A 47 -12.06 12.69 14.16
CA GLY A 47 -12.88 12.79 15.37
C GLY A 47 -12.48 11.85 16.51
N GLY A 48 -11.34 11.15 16.41
CA GLY A 48 -10.86 10.19 17.42
C GLY A 48 -11.23 8.74 17.13
N LEU A 49 -11.13 7.89 18.16
CA LEU A 49 -11.33 6.45 18.00
C LEU A 49 -12.78 6.09 17.64
N PRO A 50 -13.02 5.02 16.85
CA PRO A 50 -14.36 4.55 16.52
C PRO A 50 -15.21 4.15 17.74
N VAL A 51 -14.58 3.79 18.85
CA VAL A 51 -15.26 3.46 20.13
C VAL A 51 -15.72 4.72 20.87
N ASP A 52 -15.18 5.88 20.55
CA ASP A 52 -15.58 7.18 21.07
C ASP A 52 -16.47 7.97 20.08
N GLY A 53 -16.97 7.30 19.04
CA GLY A 53 -17.83 7.90 18.00
C GLY A 53 -17.06 8.50 16.81
N GLY A 54 -15.74 8.31 16.74
CA GLY A 54 -14.94 8.76 15.61
C GLY A 54 -15.34 8.05 14.31
N VAL A 55 -15.47 8.84 13.23
CA VAL A 55 -15.87 8.35 11.90
C VAL A 55 -14.66 8.38 10.96
N LYS A 56 -14.54 7.32 10.15
CA LYS A 56 -13.53 7.26 9.10
C LYS A 56 -13.84 8.30 8.01
N VAL A 57 -12.84 9.11 7.67
CA VAL A 57 -12.90 10.13 6.61
C VAL A 57 -11.89 9.79 5.54
N ASN A 58 -12.34 9.71 4.29
CA ASN A 58 -11.49 9.57 3.12
C ASN A 58 -11.12 10.96 2.58
N HIS A 59 -9.85 11.15 2.20
CA HIS A 59 -9.27 12.44 1.82
C HIS A 59 -9.11 12.62 0.32
N LYS A 60 -8.99 13.90 -0.10
CA LYS A 60 -8.90 14.34 -1.50
C LYS A 60 -7.55 14.95 -1.85
N ASP A 61 -6.73 15.25 -0.84
CA ASP A 61 -5.49 15.99 -1.03
C ASP A 61 -4.40 15.08 -1.57
N VAL A 62 -3.78 15.44 -2.68
CA VAL A 62 -2.62 14.77 -3.26
C VAL A 62 -1.45 15.75 -3.29
N TYR A 63 -0.31 15.30 -2.84
CA TYR A 63 0.90 16.09 -2.67
C TYR A 63 1.95 15.70 -3.71
N LEU A 64 2.70 16.70 -4.17
CA LEU A 64 3.91 16.55 -4.94
C LEU A 64 5.08 17.08 -4.13
N TYR A 65 5.95 16.18 -3.70
CA TYR A 65 7.22 16.54 -3.08
C TYR A 65 8.38 16.24 -4.03
N GLU A 66 9.44 17.01 -3.92
CA GLU A 66 10.70 16.78 -4.62
C GLU A 66 11.77 16.35 -3.61
N GLU A 67 12.48 15.28 -3.94
CA GLU A 67 13.70 14.89 -3.23
C GLU A 67 14.79 15.92 -3.45
N THR A 68 15.44 16.35 -2.35
CA THR A 68 16.59 17.24 -2.37
C THR A 68 17.75 16.64 -1.58
N SER A 69 18.94 17.21 -1.68
CA SER A 69 20.09 16.77 -0.88
C SER A 69 19.82 16.80 0.64
N GLU A 70 19.01 17.74 1.10
CA GLU A 70 18.74 17.95 2.53
C GLU A 70 17.49 17.21 3.04
N GLY A 71 16.57 16.82 2.14
CA GLY A 71 15.31 16.18 2.52
C GLY A 71 14.31 16.15 1.40
N VAL A 72 13.12 16.69 1.64
CA VAL A 72 12.05 16.83 0.65
C VAL A 72 11.44 18.22 0.70
N THR A 73 11.03 18.74 -0.45
CA THR A 73 10.37 20.04 -0.58
C THR A 73 8.99 19.87 -1.21
N LEU A 74 7.95 20.43 -0.60
CA LEU A 74 6.61 20.47 -1.19
C LEU A 74 6.62 21.40 -2.42
N LEU A 75 6.28 20.85 -3.59
CA LEU A 75 6.17 21.63 -4.83
C LEU A 75 4.73 22.00 -5.13
N ASP A 76 3.79 21.09 -4.86
CA ASP A 76 2.38 21.29 -5.17
C ASP A 76 1.47 20.45 -4.25
N GLN A 77 0.25 20.93 -4.07
CA GLN A 77 -0.83 20.23 -3.39
C GLN A 77 -2.12 20.52 -4.12
N ILE A 78 -2.80 19.47 -4.56
CA ILE A 78 -4.10 19.59 -5.21
C ILE A 78 -5.19 18.93 -4.38
N GLN A 79 -6.42 19.37 -4.51
CA GLN A 79 -7.61 18.65 -4.06
C GLN A 79 -8.31 18.05 -5.27
N PHE A 80 -8.47 16.72 -5.25
CA PHE A 80 -9.25 16.03 -6.27
C PHE A 80 -10.76 16.24 -6.01
N ASP A 81 -11.59 16.00 -7.00
CA ASP A 81 -13.05 16.29 -6.91
C ASP A 81 -13.76 15.37 -5.90
N TYR A 82 -13.28 14.14 -5.75
CA TYR A 82 -13.81 13.15 -4.82
C TYR A 82 -12.66 12.46 -4.05
N PRO A 83 -12.95 11.75 -2.93
CA PRO A 83 -11.91 11.10 -2.13
C PRO A 83 -11.18 10.00 -2.88
N LEU A 84 -9.87 9.89 -2.65
CA LEU A 84 -8.99 8.87 -3.23
C LEU A 84 -8.42 8.01 -2.10
N ALA A 85 -9.00 6.83 -1.88
CA ALA A 85 -8.54 5.93 -0.82
C ALA A 85 -8.62 4.46 -1.23
N TYR A 86 -7.62 3.67 -0.82
CA TYR A 86 -7.53 2.22 -0.99
C TYR A 86 -7.53 1.72 -2.43
N GLY A 87 -7.46 2.60 -3.42
CA GLY A 87 -7.23 2.23 -4.81
C GLY A 87 -5.78 1.84 -5.07
N PRO A 88 -5.50 1.06 -6.11
CA PRO A 88 -4.15 0.65 -6.47
C PRO A 88 -3.43 1.74 -7.28
N SER A 89 -2.11 1.80 -7.11
CA SER A 89 -1.20 2.70 -7.84
C SER A 89 -0.22 1.91 -8.71
N ALA A 90 0.08 2.41 -9.89
CA ALA A 90 1.13 1.88 -10.77
C ALA A 90 1.82 3.00 -11.54
N VAL A 91 3.14 2.97 -11.60
CA VAL A 91 3.94 3.95 -12.36
C VAL A 91 4.42 3.33 -13.66
N HIS A 92 4.30 4.09 -14.75
CA HIS A 92 4.84 3.72 -16.06
C HIS A 92 5.18 4.98 -16.85
N ASN A 93 6.37 5.07 -17.38
CA ASN A 93 6.91 6.25 -18.08
C ASN A 93 6.45 7.50 -17.32
N ASP A 94 6.97 8.37 -16.89
CA ASP A 94 6.61 9.62 -16.20
C ASP A 94 5.11 9.84 -15.84
N THR A 95 4.35 8.76 -15.66
CA THR A 95 2.92 8.78 -15.33
C THR A 95 2.61 7.82 -14.16
N LEU A 96 1.94 8.33 -13.15
CA LEU A 96 1.35 7.54 -12.08
C LEU A 96 -0.13 7.27 -12.41
N TYR A 97 -0.46 6.01 -12.64
CA TYR A 97 -1.85 5.56 -12.78
C TYR A 97 -2.42 5.17 -11.42
N TYR A 98 -3.66 5.55 -11.20
CA TYR A 98 -4.42 5.18 -10.00
C TYR A 98 -5.84 4.82 -10.39
N ILE A 99 -6.38 3.73 -9.84
CA ILE A 99 -7.78 3.38 -10.05
C ILE A 99 -8.59 3.84 -8.83
N ALA A 100 -9.48 4.79 -9.06
CA ALA A 100 -10.28 5.44 -8.03
C ALA A 100 -11.75 5.07 -8.15
N ASN A 101 -12.39 4.61 -7.07
CA ASN A 101 -13.84 4.42 -7.06
C ASN A 101 -14.55 5.75 -7.17
N LYS A 102 -15.34 5.93 -8.24
CA LYS A 102 -16.10 7.14 -8.53
C LYS A 102 -17.51 7.06 -7.96
N THR A 103 -18.12 5.90 -8.11
CA THR A 103 -19.46 5.58 -7.62
C THR A 103 -19.44 4.21 -6.94
N GLU A 104 -20.57 3.75 -6.45
CA GLU A 104 -20.73 2.40 -5.88
C GLU A 104 -20.56 1.27 -6.91
N THR A 105 -20.56 1.58 -8.21
CA THR A 105 -20.51 0.59 -9.29
C THR A 105 -19.45 0.87 -10.36
N SER A 106 -18.66 1.93 -10.20
CA SER A 106 -17.68 2.33 -11.22
C SER A 106 -16.44 2.95 -10.62
N SER A 107 -15.32 2.76 -11.30
CA SER A 107 -14.04 3.39 -11.01
C SER A 107 -13.54 4.20 -12.21
N GLU A 108 -12.70 5.19 -11.95
CA GLU A 108 -11.95 5.91 -12.98
C GLU A 108 -10.47 5.52 -12.90
N ILE A 109 -9.85 5.33 -14.08
CA ILE A 109 -8.39 5.26 -14.19
C ILE A 109 -7.90 6.70 -14.31
N LEU A 110 -7.16 7.16 -13.32
CA LEU A 110 -6.55 8.48 -13.26
C LEU A 110 -5.09 8.41 -13.68
N ALA A 111 -4.62 9.36 -14.47
CA ALA A 111 -3.22 9.56 -14.82
C ALA A 111 -2.70 10.85 -14.17
N PHE A 112 -1.75 10.71 -13.25
CA PHE A 112 -1.04 11.84 -12.65
C PHE A 112 0.28 12.05 -13.37
N THR A 113 0.53 13.27 -13.82
CA THR A 113 1.78 13.72 -14.43
C THR A 113 2.28 14.98 -13.75
N VAL A 114 3.55 15.33 -13.98
CA VAL A 114 4.15 16.54 -13.44
C VAL A 114 4.56 17.46 -14.58
N VAL A 115 3.99 18.66 -14.62
CA VAL A 115 4.29 19.68 -15.63
C VAL A 115 4.68 20.98 -14.92
N TYR A 116 5.89 21.48 -15.13
CA TYR A 116 6.41 22.68 -14.48
C TYR A 116 6.26 22.65 -12.93
N ASN A 117 6.60 21.52 -12.32
CA ASN A 117 6.46 21.28 -10.89
C ASN A 117 5.02 21.38 -10.36
N LYS A 118 4.04 21.14 -11.20
CA LYS A 118 2.61 21.08 -10.84
C LYS A 118 2.03 19.73 -11.20
N LEU A 119 1.20 19.19 -10.31
CA LEU A 119 0.41 18.00 -10.57
C LEU A 119 -0.65 18.29 -11.63
N LYS A 120 -0.73 17.41 -12.61
CA LYS A 120 -1.83 17.33 -13.57
C LYS A 120 -2.48 15.97 -13.44
N VAL A 121 -3.80 15.95 -13.43
CA VAL A 121 -4.59 14.72 -13.33
C VAL A 121 -5.57 14.68 -14.48
N GLU A 122 -5.58 13.57 -15.19
CA GLU A 122 -6.50 13.31 -16.28
C GLU A 122 -7.24 12.00 -16.04
N VAL A 123 -8.53 11.95 -16.38
CA VAL A 123 -9.31 10.71 -16.43
C VAL A 123 -9.00 10.01 -17.74
N VAL A 124 -8.33 8.86 -17.65
CA VAL A 124 -8.00 8.04 -18.83
C VAL A 124 -9.22 7.30 -19.33
N ASP A 125 -9.99 6.69 -18.41
CA ASP A 125 -11.17 5.88 -18.72
C ASP A 125 -12.01 5.63 -17.46
N THR A 126 -13.22 5.08 -17.68
CA THR A 126 -14.13 4.63 -16.63
C THR A 126 -14.34 3.11 -16.74
N LEU A 127 -14.12 2.40 -15.64
CA LEU A 127 -14.35 0.97 -15.53
C LEU A 127 -15.73 0.69 -14.91
N PRO A 128 -16.49 -0.30 -15.42
CA PRO A 128 -17.81 -0.68 -14.88
C PRO A 128 -17.70 -1.62 -13.66
N LEU A 129 -16.76 -1.36 -12.78
CA LEU A 129 -16.51 -2.11 -11.55
C LEU A 129 -15.84 -1.21 -10.50
N THR A 130 -15.91 -1.61 -9.24
CA THR A 130 -15.17 -0.97 -8.15
C THR A 130 -14.00 -1.82 -7.71
N VAL A 131 -12.93 -1.17 -7.23
CA VAL A 131 -11.72 -1.84 -6.74
C VAL A 131 -11.32 -1.30 -5.38
N GLU A 132 -10.93 -2.17 -4.45
CA GLU A 132 -10.39 -1.78 -3.16
C GLU A 132 -9.32 -2.76 -2.70
N ASN A 133 -8.18 -2.23 -2.25
CA ASN A 133 -7.06 -3.04 -1.74
C ASN A 133 -6.58 -4.12 -2.72
N VAL A 134 -6.68 -3.86 -4.03
CA VAL A 134 -6.16 -4.71 -5.10
C VAL A 134 -4.73 -4.31 -5.43
N ILE A 135 -4.00 -5.21 -6.08
CA ILE A 135 -2.70 -4.88 -6.67
C ILE A 135 -2.87 -4.13 -8.00
N ALA A 136 -1.87 -3.32 -8.39
CA ALA A 136 -1.73 -2.82 -9.77
C ALA A 136 -0.26 -2.64 -10.16
N LYS A 137 0.07 -2.99 -11.41
CA LYS A 137 1.36 -2.75 -12.05
C LYS A 137 1.18 -2.52 -13.55
N VAL A 138 2.09 -1.79 -14.15
CA VAL A 138 2.13 -1.64 -15.62
C VAL A 138 3.31 -2.40 -16.20
N TYR A 139 3.06 -3.12 -17.27
CA TYR A 139 4.08 -3.78 -18.10
C TYR A 139 3.63 -3.78 -19.56
N ASN A 140 4.54 -3.47 -20.49
CA ASN A 140 4.26 -3.41 -21.94
C ASN A 140 2.95 -2.68 -22.28
N ASN A 141 2.80 -1.46 -21.75
CA ASN A 141 1.65 -0.59 -21.97
C ASN A 141 0.29 -1.18 -21.54
N LYS A 142 0.30 -2.18 -20.66
CA LYS A 142 -0.89 -2.76 -20.04
C LYS A 142 -0.86 -2.55 -18.55
N LEU A 143 -1.96 -2.02 -18.00
CA LEU A 143 -2.20 -1.91 -16.57
C LEU A 143 -2.83 -3.22 -16.08
N TYR A 144 -2.07 -4.00 -15.31
CA TYR A 144 -2.53 -5.22 -14.65
C TYR A 144 -3.06 -4.85 -13.28
N PHE A 145 -4.28 -5.26 -12.93
CA PHE A 145 -4.87 -5.00 -11.62
C PHE A 145 -5.82 -6.14 -11.20
N GLY A 146 -6.04 -6.31 -9.91
CA GLY A 146 -6.89 -7.38 -9.37
C GLY A 146 -6.37 -7.95 -8.06
N ILE A 147 -6.79 -9.17 -7.73
CA ILE A 147 -6.37 -9.88 -6.51
C ILE A 147 -6.60 -9.00 -5.27
N GLY A 148 -7.87 -8.81 -4.94
CA GLY A 148 -8.35 -7.94 -3.87
C GLY A 148 -9.86 -7.81 -3.93
N SER A 149 -10.43 -6.73 -3.43
CA SER A 149 -11.87 -6.52 -3.48
C SER A 149 -12.28 -5.93 -4.84
N ILE A 150 -13.12 -6.65 -5.55
CA ILE A 150 -13.80 -6.22 -6.79
C ILE A 150 -15.30 -6.22 -6.51
N ASN A 151 -15.98 -5.09 -6.75
CA ASN A 151 -17.41 -4.94 -6.47
C ASN A 151 -17.79 -5.33 -5.03
N GLY A 152 -16.94 -4.96 -4.06
CA GLY A 152 -17.17 -5.19 -2.64
C GLY A 152 -16.88 -6.62 -2.13
N SER A 153 -16.34 -7.52 -2.97
CA SER A 153 -16.01 -8.90 -2.57
C SER A 153 -14.58 -9.26 -2.97
N ASN A 154 -13.87 -10.02 -2.12
CA ASN A 154 -12.56 -10.53 -2.46
C ASN A 154 -12.63 -11.45 -3.68
N ASN A 155 -11.73 -11.24 -4.63
CA ASN A 155 -11.69 -11.86 -5.93
C ASN A 155 -10.23 -12.21 -6.29
N ASN A 156 -10.01 -13.33 -6.98
CA ASN A 156 -8.69 -13.77 -7.45
C ASN A 156 -8.42 -13.45 -8.93
N GLU A 157 -9.35 -12.79 -9.61
CA GLU A 157 -9.17 -12.41 -11.01
C GLU A 157 -8.06 -11.35 -11.16
N LEU A 158 -7.22 -11.54 -12.17
CA LEU A 158 -6.27 -10.56 -12.64
C LEU A 158 -6.73 -10.01 -13.99
N TYR A 159 -6.94 -8.73 -14.03
CA TYR A 159 -7.33 -7.99 -15.24
C TYR A 159 -6.11 -7.39 -15.92
N ALA A 160 -6.15 -7.27 -17.24
CA ALA A 160 -5.23 -6.45 -18.02
C ALA A 160 -6.03 -5.39 -18.77
N TYR A 161 -5.70 -4.13 -18.53
CA TYR A 161 -6.24 -2.97 -19.26
C TYR A 161 -5.17 -2.43 -20.21
N ASP A 162 -5.46 -2.41 -21.50
CA ASP A 162 -4.57 -1.90 -22.53
C ASP A 162 -4.69 -0.37 -22.60
N LEU A 163 -3.63 0.35 -22.26
CA LEU A 163 -3.60 1.81 -22.17
C LEU A 163 -3.80 2.51 -23.52
N ALA A 164 -3.52 1.83 -24.64
CA ALA A 164 -3.69 2.39 -25.99
C ALA A 164 -5.09 2.14 -26.54
N THR A 165 -5.61 0.92 -26.41
CA THR A 165 -6.91 0.53 -26.98
C THR A 165 -8.08 0.72 -26.01
N LYS A 166 -7.81 0.97 -24.73
CA LYS A 166 -8.78 1.13 -23.65
C LYS A 166 -9.69 -0.10 -23.44
N LYS A 167 -9.19 -1.28 -23.78
CA LYS A 167 -9.90 -2.55 -23.55
C LYS A 167 -9.32 -3.25 -22.34
N PHE A 168 -10.17 -3.89 -21.55
CA PHE A 168 -9.70 -4.75 -20.45
C PHE A 168 -10.40 -6.10 -20.48
N GLU A 169 -9.71 -7.10 -19.97
CA GLU A 169 -10.14 -8.49 -19.90
C GLU A 169 -9.55 -9.17 -18.68
N VAL A 170 -10.18 -10.22 -18.19
CA VAL A 170 -9.58 -11.16 -17.23
C VAL A 170 -8.56 -12.01 -17.99
N ILE A 171 -7.32 -11.99 -17.52
CA ILE A 171 -6.22 -12.70 -18.18
C ILE A 171 -5.75 -13.94 -17.44
N SER A 172 -6.04 -14.03 -16.14
CA SER A 172 -5.63 -15.13 -15.29
C SER A 172 -6.41 -15.11 -13.98
N GLU A 173 -6.44 -16.24 -13.29
CA GLU A 173 -6.91 -16.37 -11.91
C GLU A 173 -5.71 -16.67 -11.01
N PHE A 174 -5.61 -15.95 -9.88
CA PHE A 174 -4.54 -16.13 -8.91
C PHE A 174 -4.74 -17.45 -8.16
N PRO A 175 -3.71 -18.31 -8.05
CA PRO A 175 -3.86 -19.66 -7.52
C PRO A 175 -3.91 -19.75 -5.99
N GLY A 176 -3.59 -18.64 -5.28
CA GLY A 176 -3.63 -18.59 -3.83
C GLY A 176 -5.04 -18.36 -3.28
N LYS A 177 -5.15 -18.33 -1.95
CA LYS A 177 -6.42 -18.02 -1.27
C LYS A 177 -6.89 -16.60 -1.58
N LEU A 178 -8.21 -16.37 -1.51
CA LEU A 178 -8.83 -15.04 -1.61
C LEU A 178 -8.19 -14.09 -0.60
N ARG A 179 -7.74 -12.93 -1.07
CA ARG A 179 -6.98 -11.95 -0.27
C ARG A 179 -7.21 -10.52 -0.72
N ASN A 180 -6.77 -9.59 0.11
CA ASN A 180 -6.60 -8.19 -0.22
C ASN A 180 -5.30 -7.66 0.41
N GLN A 181 -4.91 -6.43 0.08
CA GLN A 181 -3.70 -5.79 0.59
C GLN A 181 -2.42 -6.64 0.38
N ALA A 182 -2.35 -7.40 -0.71
CA ALA A 182 -1.11 -8.03 -1.13
C ALA A 182 -0.14 -6.98 -1.69
N VAL A 183 1.17 -7.24 -1.57
CA VAL A 183 2.19 -6.44 -2.25
C VAL A 183 2.48 -7.04 -3.63
N SER A 184 2.81 -6.19 -4.61
CA SER A 184 3.12 -6.64 -5.98
C SER A 184 4.26 -5.87 -6.61
N TYR A 185 5.03 -6.53 -7.47
CA TYR A 185 6.12 -5.95 -8.23
C TYR A 185 6.21 -6.60 -9.60
N VAL A 186 6.68 -5.85 -10.60
CA VAL A 186 7.04 -6.42 -11.91
C VAL A 186 8.55 -6.39 -12.06
N TYR A 187 9.12 -7.54 -12.31
CA TYR A 187 10.53 -7.70 -12.63
C TYR A 187 10.68 -8.51 -13.92
N ASN A 188 11.33 -7.92 -14.92
CA ASN A 188 11.33 -8.43 -16.29
C ASN A 188 9.89 -8.58 -16.82
N ASN A 189 9.48 -9.79 -17.25
CA ASN A 189 8.13 -10.10 -17.71
C ASN A 189 7.30 -10.87 -16.67
N GLU A 190 7.66 -10.80 -15.40
CA GLU A 190 7.01 -11.52 -14.31
C GLU A 190 6.36 -10.56 -13.31
N LEU A 191 5.10 -10.82 -12.97
CA LEU A 191 4.36 -10.13 -11.91
C LEU A 191 4.44 -10.95 -10.63
N TYR A 192 5.12 -10.42 -9.62
CA TYR A 192 5.25 -10.98 -8.28
C TYR A 192 4.10 -10.49 -7.40
N VAL A 193 3.50 -11.40 -6.63
CA VAL A 193 2.42 -11.11 -5.67
C VAL A 193 2.72 -11.85 -4.37
N TYR A 194 2.74 -11.13 -3.25
CA TYR A 194 3.06 -11.70 -1.94
C TYR A 194 2.08 -11.26 -0.86
N GLY A 195 1.84 -12.17 0.07
CA GLY A 195 1.15 -11.87 1.33
C GLY A 195 -0.27 -11.40 1.16
N GLY A 196 -0.66 -10.35 1.89
CA GLY A 196 -2.05 -9.95 2.02
C GLY A 196 -2.81 -10.87 2.97
N GLY A 197 -4.13 -10.79 2.93
CA GLY A 197 -4.98 -11.63 3.78
C GLY A 197 -6.46 -11.35 3.61
N ALA A 198 -7.24 -12.05 4.42
CA ALA A 198 -8.67 -11.83 4.59
C ALA A 198 -9.03 -12.01 6.08
N GLY A 199 -9.70 -13.07 6.49
CA GLY A 199 -9.89 -13.42 7.91
C GLY A 199 -8.59 -13.83 8.62
N GLU A 200 -7.57 -14.21 7.87
CA GLU A 200 -6.21 -14.53 8.31
C GLU A 200 -5.19 -13.83 7.41
N THR A 201 -3.93 -13.78 7.83
CA THR A 201 -2.83 -13.25 7.02
C THR A 201 -2.13 -14.38 6.27
N TYR A 202 -1.57 -14.07 5.11
CA TYR A 202 -0.81 -15.01 4.30
C TYR A 202 0.66 -14.59 4.17
N ASN A 203 1.54 -15.59 4.13
CA ASN A 203 2.99 -15.42 3.95
C ASN A 203 3.49 -16.02 2.64
N ASP A 204 2.59 -16.60 1.84
CA ASP A 204 2.88 -17.19 0.54
C ASP A 204 3.14 -16.13 -0.54
N GLY A 205 3.83 -16.52 -1.59
CA GLY A 205 4.09 -15.71 -2.75
C GLY A 205 3.95 -16.49 -4.05
N PHE A 206 3.60 -15.79 -5.10
CA PHE A 206 3.49 -16.33 -6.45
C PHE A 206 4.00 -15.31 -7.46
N LYS A 207 4.47 -15.81 -8.61
CA LYS A 207 4.75 -14.98 -9.77
C LYS A 207 4.02 -15.48 -10.99
N LEU A 208 3.50 -14.56 -11.78
CA LEU A 208 2.88 -14.82 -13.09
C LEU A 208 3.86 -14.42 -14.19
N ASN A 209 4.17 -15.33 -15.08
CA ASN A 209 4.77 -14.96 -16.36
C ASN A 209 3.70 -14.27 -17.22
N LEU A 210 3.93 -12.98 -17.53
CA LEU A 210 2.95 -12.14 -18.24
C LEU A 210 2.76 -12.51 -19.72
N GLU A 211 3.65 -13.32 -20.28
CA GLU A 211 3.56 -13.84 -21.67
C GLU A 211 2.84 -15.18 -21.71
N THR A 212 3.30 -16.17 -20.93
CA THR A 212 2.72 -17.52 -20.91
C THR A 212 1.45 -17.66 -20.09
N LYS A 213 1.20 -16.72 -19.18
CA LYS A 213 0.09 -16.73 -18.21
C LYS A 213 0.17 -17.85 -17.17
N GLU A 214 1.36 -18.38 -16.93
CA GLU A 214 1.59 -19.45 -15.98
C GLU A 214 2.05 -18.89 -14.62
N TRP A 215 1.40 -19.36 -13.55
CA TRP A 215 1.77 -19.04 -12.17
C TRP A 215 2.80 -20.04 -11.64
N THR A 216 3.76 -19.52 -10.89
CA THR A 216 4.75 -20.30 -10.13
C THR A 216 4.72 -19.86 -8.68
N GLN A 217 4.64 -20.84 -7.76
CA GLN A 217 4.76 -20.54 -6.33
C GLN A 217 6.21 -20.18 -5.97
N LEU A 218 6.36 -19.24 -5.07
CA LEU A 218 7.63 -18.72 -4.58
C LEU A 218 7.89 -19.17 -3.14
N ALA A 219 9.09 -18.87 -2.62
CA ALA A 219 9.42 -19.10 -1.21
C ALA A 219 8.53 -18.28 -0.29
N ASP A 220 7.99 -18.88 0.74
CA ASP A 220 7.20 -18.20 1.77
C ASP A 220 8.02 -17.16 2.53
N VAL A 221 7.36 -16.14 3.08
CA VAL A 221 7.99 -15.13 3.94
C VAL A 221 8.32 -15.76 5.30
N LEU A 222 9.51 -16.35 5.40
CA LEU A 222 10.02 -17.00 6.60
C LEU A 222 11.32 -16.32 7.05
N ILE A 223 11.36 -15.87 8.30
CA ILE A 223 12.56 -15.32 8.93
C ILE A 223 12.87 -16.18 10.17
N ASN A 224 14.02 -16.83 10.20
CA ASN A 224 14.38 -17.78 11.26
C ASN A 224 13.33 -18.87 11.51
N ASN A 225 12.69 -19.36 10.45
CA ASN A 225 11.57 -20.32 10.46
C ASN A 225 10.25 -19.77 11.07
N GLU A 226 10.15 -18.48 11.29
CA GLU A 226 8.91 -17.83 11.71
C GLU A 226 8.22 -17.18 10.51
N GLU A 227 6.90 -17.39 10.37
CA GLU A 227 6.09 -16.75 9.34
C GLU A 227 5.93 -15.26 9.65
N VAL A 228 6.18 -14.42 8.67
CA VAL A 228 5.96 -12.97 8.77
C VAL A 228 4.88 -12.54 7.80
N SER A 229 3.89 -11.82 8.32
CA SER A 229 2.78 -11.28 7.51
C SER A 229 3.20 -10.04 6.74
N LEU A 230 2.77 -9.96 5.47
CA LEU A 230 2.83 -8.73 4.65
C LEU A 230 1.45 -8.07 4.48
N LEU A 231 0.40 -8.50 5.18
CA LEU A 231 -0.90 -7.84 5.15
C LEU A 231 -0.76 -6.40 5.68
N GLY A 232 -1.11 -5.43 4.85
CA GLY A 232 -0.95 -4.01 5.18
C GLY A 232 0.48 -3.45 5.06
N ALA A 233 1.47 -4.28 4.74
CA ALA A 233 2.83 -3.85 4.42
C ALA A 233 2.89 -3.15 3.05
N ASP A 234 4.01 -2.49 2.80
CA ASP A 234 4.37 -2.04 1.46
C ASP A 234 5.82 -2.41 1.15
N TRP A 235 6.18 -2.46 -0.12
CA TRP A 235 7.53 -2.73 -0.56
C TRP A 235 8.01 -1.80 -1.67
N ALA A 236 9.33 -1.65 -1.76
CA ALA A 236 9.98 -0.80 -2.75
C ALA A 236 11.32 -1.41 -3.19
N PRO A 237 11.83 -1.11 -4.39
CA PRO A 237 13.13 -1.60 -4.83
C PRO A 237 14.26 -1.03 -3.97
N LEU A 238 15.03 -1.93 -3.35
CA LEU A 238 16.26 -1.61 -2.63
C LEU A 238 17.41 -1.46 -3.62
N ASN A 239 17.48 -2.37 -4.58
CA ASN A 239 18.40 -2.34 -5.72
C ASN A 239 17.78 -3.10 -6.91
N ASP A 240 18.57 -3.41 -7.95
CA ASP A 240 18.10 -4.01 -9.21
C ASP A 240 17.40 -5.38 -9.02
N HIS A 241 17.65 -6.10 -7.96
CA HIS A 241 17.12 -7.44 -7.74
C HIS A 241 16.67 -7.75 -6.30
N GLU A 242 16.58 -6.71 -5.47
CA GLU A 242 16.10 -6.83 -4.10
C GLU A 242 15.01 -5.82 -3.79
N LEU A 243 13.97 -6.29 -3.13
CA LEU A 243 12.84 -5.50 -2.66
C LEU A 243 12.85 -5.42 -1.15
N LEU A 244 12.81 -4.21 -0.60
CA LEU A 244 12.61 -3.96 0.82
C LEU A 244 11.11 -3.92 1.12
N ALA A 245 10.66 -4.69 2.11
CA ALA A 245 9.32 -4.60 2.66
C ALA A 245 9.37 -4.22 4.14
N ILE A 246 8.51 -3.31 4.58
CA ILE A 246 8.34 -2.90 5.97
C ILE A 246 6.87 -2.78 6.33
N GLY A 247 6.57 -2.83 7.63
CA GLY A 247 5.21 -2.76 8.14
C GLY A 247 4.46 -4.09 8.02
N GLY A 248 3.16 -4.01 8.20
CA GLY A 248 2.27 -5.16 8.15
C GLY A 248 1.78 -5.62 9.52
N PHE A 249 0.57 -6.18 9.54
CA PHE A 249 -0.09 -6.65 10.75
C PHE A 249 0.61 -7.89 11.31
N ASN A 250 0.57 -8.05 12.64
CA ASN A 250 0.99 -9.30 13.27
C ASN A 250 -0.07 -10.38 13.05
N LYS A 251 0.35 -11.57 12.62
CA LYS A 251 -0.51 -12.70 12.28
C LYS A 251 -1.45 -13.10 13.42
N ASP A 252 -0.91 -13.28 14.63
CA ASP A 252 -1.68 -13.80 15.76
C ASP A 252 -2.64 -12.75 16.31
N VAL A 253 -2.17 -11.50 16.43
CA VAL A 253 -3.01 -10.38 16.87
C VAL A 253 -4.15 -10.11 15.87
N TRP A 254 -3.86 -10.19 14.57
CA TRP A 254 -4.89 -10.06 13.53
C TRP A 254 -5.94 -11.16 13.61
N LYS A 255 -5.51 -12.42 13.70
CA LYS A 255 -6.40 -13.57 13.81
C LYS A 255 -7.30 -13.50 15.04
N ASP A 256 -6.73 -13.15 16.20
CA ASP A 256 -7.48 -12.93 17.44
C ASP A 256 -8.51 -11.80 17.28
N ALA A 257 -8.09 -10.67 16.70
CA ALA A 257 -9.00 -9.53 16.51
C ALA A 257 -10.15 -9.87 15.54
N VAL A 258 -9.86 -10.48 14.40
CA VAL A 258 -10.90 -10.89 13.44
C VAL A 258 -11.87 -11.87 14.09
N PHE A 259 -11.37 -12.89 14.77
CA PHE A 259 -12.22 -13.87 15.45
C PHE A 259 -13.16 -13.21 16.45
N ASN A 260 -12.63 -12.43 17.40
CA ASN A 260 -13.43 -11.84 18.47
C ASN A 260 -14.39 -10.75 17.95
N LEU A 261 -13.95 -9.90 17.03
CA LEU A 261 -14.80 -8.84 16.45
C LEU A 261 -15.94 -9.38 15.56
N THR A 262 -15.82 -10.61 15.05
CA THR A 262 -16.86 -11.22 14.21
C THR A 262 -17.75 -12.23 14.93
N THR A 263 -17.28 -12.83 16.02
CA THR A 263 -18.03 -13.90 16.72
C THR A 263 -18.67 -13.46 18.03
N LEU A 264 -18.04 -12.52 18.77
CA LEU A 264 -18.61 -12.00 20.00
C LEU A 264 -19.89 -11.18 19.71
N GLN A 265 -20.80 -11.14 20.68
CA GLN A 265 -22.06 -10.43 20.58
C GLN A 265 -22.32 -9.59 21.84
N GLY A 266 -23.23 -8.61 21.74
CA GLY A 266 -23.71 -7.82 22.85
C GLY A 266 -22.60 -7.15 23.68
N GLU A 267 -22.65 -7.32 24.99
CA GLU A 267 -21.73 -6.67 25.93
C GLU A 267 -20.27 -7.16 25.78
N ASP A 268 -20.08 -8.44 25.49
CA ASP A 268 -18.73 -9.02 25.32
C ASP A 268 -18.06 -8.48 24.05
N HIS A 269 -18.80 -8.32 22.95
CA HIS A 269 -18.31 -7.65 21.75
C HIS A 269 -17.91 -6.20 22.05
N ALA A 270 -18.76 -5.45 22.75
CA ALA A 270 -18.49 -4.05 23.09
C ALA A 270 -17.24 -3.90 23.97
N LYS A 271 -17.07 -4.75 25.00
CA LYS A 271 -15.89 -4.78 25.86
C LYS A 271 -14.61 -5.11 25.09
N TYR A 272 -14.64 -6.18 24.25
CA TYR A 272 -13.50 -6.55 23.46
C TYR A 272 -13.11 -5.43 22.49
N ARG A 273 -14.09 -4.87 21.78
CA ARG A 273 -13.88 -3.78 20.80
C ARG A 273 -13.27 -2.55 21.46
N ASP A 274 -13.78 -2.14 22.63
CA ASP A 274 -13.22 -1.00 23.38
C ASP A 274 -11.78 -1.28 23.78
N ALA A 275 -11.50 -2.42 24.39
CA ALA A 275 -10.15 -2.84 24.78
C ALA A 275 -9.22 -2.91 23.56
N TYR A 276 -9.68 -3.45 22.43
CA TYR A 276 -8.91 -3.56 21.20
C TYR A 276 -8.43 -2.20 20.68
N PHE A 277 -9.31 -1.21 20.56
CA PHE A 277 -8.93 0.11 20.06
C PHE A 277 -8.07 0.92 21.04
N ARG A 278 -8.15 0.66 22.35
CA ARG A 278 -7.40 1.41 23.37
C ARG A 278 -6.05 0.81 23.71
N ARG A 279 -5.70 -0.37 23.20
CA ARG A 279 -4.38 -0.97 23.41
C ARG A 279 -3.25 -0.01 23.04
N PRO A 280 -2.11 -0.01 23.77
CA PRO A 280 -0.91 0.68 23.32
C PRO A 280 -0.41 0.09 22.01
N VAL A 281 0.32 0.90 21.22
CA VAL A 281 0.84 0.49 19.91
C VAL A 281 1.66 -0.81 19.98
N SER A 282 2.46 -0.98 21.03
CA SER A 282 3.30 -2.18 21.26
C SER A 282 2.51 -3.50 21.26
N ASP A 283 1.26 -3.49 21.72
CA ASP A 283 0.46 -4.71 21.88
C ASP A 283 -0.06 -5.27 20.55
N TYR A 284 -0.06 -4.45 19.49
CA TYR A 284 -0.40 -4.91 18.14
C TYR A 284 0.73 -5.69 17.49
N LYS A 285 1.99 -5.54 17.96
CA LYS A 285 3.18 -6.26 17.50
C LYS A 285 3.32 -6.23 15.98
N TRP A 286 2.97 -5.10 15.35
CA TRP A 286 3.12 -4.94 13.91
C TRP A 286 4.59 -5.05 13.51
N ASN A 287 4.82 -5.54 12.29
CA ASN A 287 6.15 -5.93 11.85
C ASN A 287 7.09 -4.72 11.72
N LYS A 288 8.13 -4.67 12.57
CA LYS A 288 9.21 -3.68 12.50
C LYS A 288 10.44 -4.16 11.71
N LYS A 289 10.44 -5.42 11.26
CA LYS A 289 11.58 -5.98 10.51
C LYS A 289 11.71 -5.31 9.14
N GLU A 290 12.94 -5.02 8.76
CA GLU A 290 13.34 -4.69 7.40
C GLU A 290 13.50 -6.00 6.63
N LEU A 291 12.45 -6.42 5.95
CA LEU A 291 12.42 -7.66 5.20
C LEU A 291 12.92 -7.42 3.77
N VAL A 292 13.82 -8.25 3.30
CA VAL A 292 14.30 -8.17 1.93
C VAL A 292 14.00 -9.45 1.18
N TYR A 293 13.39 -9.30 0.01
CA TYR A 293 13.19 -10.37 -0.95
C TYR A 293 14.19 -10.27 -2.10
N ASN A 294 15.00 -11.30 -2.29
CA ASN A 294 15.91 -11.40 -3.43
C ASN A 294 15.19 -12.10 -4.59
N LEU A 295 14.93 -11.35 -5.65
CA LEU A 295 14.19 -11.80 -6.85
C LEU A 295 14.90 -12.93 -7.61
N LYS A 296 16.25 -12.95 -7.60
CA LYS A 296 17.05 -13.96 -8.31
C LYS A 296 17.17 -15.25 -7.52
N GLU A 297 17.32 -15.14 -6.19
CA GLU A 297 17.52 -16.29 -5.31
C GLU A 297 16.22 -16.87 -4.79
N ASN A 298 15.07 -16.19 -5.01
CA ASN A 298 13.77 -16.54 -4.44
C ASN A 298 13.87 -16.78 -2.92
N ARG A 299 14.42 -15.80 -2.20
CA ARG A 299 14.74 -15.92 -0.78
C ARG A 299 14.44 -14.63 -0.02
N TRP A 300 13.86 -14.80 1.17
CA TRP A 300 13.66 -13.73 2.15
C TRP A 300 14.79 -13.72 3.19
N TYR A 301 15.14 -12.51 3.65
CA TYR A 301 16.03 -12.30 4.78
C TYR A 301 15.72 -10.98 5.48
N GLN A 302 16.24 -10.79 6.69
CA GLN A 302 16.09 -9.58 7.48
C GLN A 302 17.39 -8.77 7.46
N LEU A 303 17.33 -7.46 7.21
CA LEU A 303 18.46 -6.54 7.34
C LEU A 303 18.60 -6.01 8.77
N GLY A 304 17.46 -5.59 9.37
CA GLY A 304 17.40 -4.95 10.67
C GLY A 304 15.97 -4.70 11.08
N GLU A 305 15.77 -3.63 11.83
CA GLU A 305 14.43 -3.15 12.23
C GLU A 305 14.33 -1.63 12.05
N ILE A 306 13.16 -1.17 11.62
CA ILE A 306 12.86 0.28 11.56
C ILE A 306 12.82 0.86 12.97
N PRO A 307 13.38 2.07 13.21
CA PRO A 307 13.44 2.70 14.55
C PRO A 307 12.16 3.47 14.92
N PHE A 308 11.09 3.34 14.14
CA PHE A 308 9.80 3.99 14.37
C PHE A 308 8.67 2.95 14.46
N GLU A 309 7.47 3.39 14.77
CA GLU A 309 6.31 2.50 14.83
C GLU A 309 5.98 1.95 13.45
N ALA A 310 5.79 0.62 13.39
CA ALA A 310 5.53 -0.09 12.13
C ALA A 310 4.27 0.44 11.45
N PRO A 311 4.35 0.96 10.21
CA PRO A 311 3.19 1.49 9.52
C PRO A 311 2.45 0.40 8.75
N CYS A 312 1.12 0.56 8.61
CA CYS A 312 0.30 -0.21 7.68
C CYS A 312 -0.45 0.73 6.73
N GLY A 313 -0.65 0.30 5.48
CA GLY A 313 -1.31 1.12 4.46
C GLY A 313 -0.56 2.41 4.13
N HIS A 314 0.72 2.47 4.42
CA HIS A 314 1.63 3.59 4.13
C HIS A 314 2.08 3.58 2.66
N ALA A 315 2.84 4.61 2.27
CA ALA A 315 3.58 4.61 1.01
C ALA A 315 5.06 4.31 1.29
N LEU A 316 5.58 3.20 0.76
CA LEU A 316 7.01 2.93 0.69
C LEU A 316 7.48 3.25 -0.73
N LEU A 317 8.22 4.34 -0.89
CA LEU A 317 8.62 4.90 -2.18
C LEU A 317 10.14 4.89 -2.31
N ALA A 318 10.65 4.50 -3.47
CA ALA A 318 12.08 4.50 -3.76
C ALA A 318 12.41 5.42 -4.94
N THR A 319 13.31 6.37 -4.72
CA THR A 319 14.04 7.08 -5.75
C THR A 319 15.33 6.33 -6.10
N ASP A 320 16.19 6.90 -6.91
CA ASP A 320 17.48 6.29 -7.24
C ASP A 320 18.38 6.13 -6.00
N ASN A 321 18.33 7.08 -5.06
CA ASN A 321 19.27 7.17 -3.95
C ASN A 321 18.67 6.82 -2.58
N ASN A 322 17.35 6.99 -2.41
CA ASN A 322 16.70 6.90 -1.10
C ASN A 322 15.42 6.06 -1.14
N ILE A 323 15.02 5.60 0.04
CA ILE A 323 13.72 5.01 0.28
C ILE A 323 12.99 5.85 1.32
N TYR A 324 11.70 6.07 1.09
CA TYR A 324 10.82 6.87 1.92
C TYR A 324 9.66 6.03 2.44
N SER A 325 9.42 6.06 3.77
CA SER A 325 8.18 5.58 4.38
C SER A 325 7.34 6.78 4.77
N ILE A 326 6.16 6.89 4.18
CA ILE A 326 5.33 8.11 4.26
C ILE A 326 3.98 7.78 4.85
N MET A 327 3.60 8.48 5.92
CA MET A 327 2.32 8.31 6.63
C MET A 327 2.08 6.86 7.07
N GLY A 328 0.82 6.47 7.20
CA GLY A 328 0.40 5.12 7.56
C GLY A 328 -0.22 5.02 8.95
N GLU A 329 -0.95 3.95 9.11
CA GLU A 329 -1.58 3.55 10.36
C GLU A 329 -0.54 2.86 11.25
N ILE A 330 -0.47 3.21 12.53
CA ILE A 330 0.45 2.60 13.50
C ILE A 330 -0.26 1.69 14.51
N LYS A 331 -1.55 1.82 14.61
CA LYS A 331 -2.52 0.93 15.25
C LYS A 331 -3.91 1.25 14.71
N PRO A 332 -4.92 0.40 14.90
CA PRO A 332 -6.27 0.66 14.40
C PRO A 332 -6.78 2.06 14.76
N ALA A 333 -7.18 2.82 13.74
CA ALA A 333 -7.68 4.19 13.80
C ALA A 333 -6.66 5.29 14.17
N GLU A 334 -5.37 4.98 14.33
CA GLU A 334 -4.33 5.99 14.56
C GLU A 334 -3.30 6.00 13.43
N ARG A 335 -3.11 7.16 12.79
CA ARG A 335 -2.18 7.38 11.69
C ARG A 335 -1.14 8.43 12.07
N LYS A 336 0.01 8.42 11.40
CA LYS A 336 1.08 9.40 11.60
C LYS A 336 1.41 10.11 10.29
N PRO A 337 1.68 11.43 10.34
CA PRO A 337 1.93 12.23 9.14
C PRO A 337 3.41 12.35 8.77
N TYR A 338 4.26 11.44 9.23
CA TYR A 338 5.70 11.57 9.09
C TYR A 338 6.22 11.09 7.75
N ILE A 339 7.34 11.66 7.32
CA ILE A 339 8.17 11.21 6.22
C ILE A 339 9.49 10.70 6.80
N HIS A 340 9.70 9.40 6.81
CA HIS A 340 10.97 8.78 7.16
C HIS A 340 11.77 8.48 5.91
N ARG A 341 13.07 8.70 5.96
CA ARG A 341 13.99 8.46 4.83
C ARG A 341 15.18 7.61 5.28
N THR A 342 15.61 6.72 4.40
CA THR A 342 16.91 6.03 4.47
C THR A 342 17.59 6.07 3.11
N LYS A 343 18.92 5.99 3.09
CA LYS A 343 19.69 5.77 1.86
C LYS A 343 19.62 4.29 1.46
N LYS A 344 19.66 4.07 0.15
CA LYS A 344 19.82 2.72 -0.41
C LYS A 344 21.24 2.17 -0.20
#